data_2eced22b385ab6f4b9b2da44f9989b96
#
_entry.id   2eced22b385ab6f4b9b2da44f9989b96
#
_cell.length_a   1.000
_cell.length_b   1.000
_cell.length_c   1.000
_cell.angle_alpha   90.00
_cell.angle_beta   90.00
_cell.angle_gamma   90.00
#
_symmetry.space_group_name_H-M   'P 1'
#
loop_
_entity.id
_entity.type
_entity.pdbx_description
1 polymer ?
#
loop_
_entity_poly.entity_id
_entity_poly.type
_entity_poly.pdbx_seq_one_letter_code
_entity_poly.pdbx_strand_id
1 'polypeptide(L)'
;MDKSLSRSTDDGLRRYLDRGEVLQATMDQLRKDLALQPADLVAPLDPLNAFEELRAQVVPVLHRLSDQGEHLLKGAMYRVDIAEPHLRRAMAAGGMPVLAGEVVLRALQKVLTRMRFAGRF
;
A
#
# COMPACT_ATOMS: atom_id res chain seq x y z
N MET A 1 -2.17 16.57 -16.71
CA MET A 1 -1.68 15.21 -16.82
C MET A 1 -2.83 14.25 -17.05
N ASP A 2 -2.65 13.37 -17.94
CA ASP A 2 -3.64 12.42 -18.39
C ASP A 2 -3.86 11.31 -17.34
N LYS A 3 -5.11 11.02 -17.02
CA LYS A 3 -5.48 9.95 -16.10
C LYS A 3 -5.06 8.59 -16.63
N SER A 4 -5.07 8.39 -17.94
CA SER A 4 -4.64 7.14 -18.58
C SER A 4 -3.18 6.86 -18.33
N LEU A 5 -2.35 7.89 -18.43
CA LEU A 5 -0.92 7.78 -18.18
C LEU A 5 -0.64 7.40 -16.73
N SER A 6 -1.33 8.04 -15.79
CA SER A 6 -1.23 7.75 -14.37
C SER A 6 -1.62 6.29 -14.08
N ARG A 7 -2.71 5.83 -14.66
CA ARG A 7 -3.22 4.47 -14.50
C ARG A 7 -2.23 3.45 -15.07
N SER A 8 -1.65 3.74 -16.23
CA SER A 8 -0.63 2.88 -16.84
C SER A 8 0.60 2.75 -15.95
N THR A 9 1.00 3.86 -15.30
CA THR A 9 2.11 3.87 -14.38
C THR A 9 1.84 2.99 -13.17
N ASP A 10 0.62 3.08 -12.60
CA ASP A 10 0.22 2.25 -11.47
C ASP A 10 0.23 0.77 -11.82
N ASP A 11 -0.31 0.41 -12.97
CA ASP A 11 -0.30 -0.99 -13.44
C ASP A 11 1.12 -1.49 -13.66
N GLY A 12 2.00 -0.64 -14.20
CA GLY A 12 3.40 -0.97 -14.36
C GLY A 12 4.11 -1.20 -13.03
N LEU A 13 3.81 -0.38 -12.03
CA LEU A 13 4.40 -0.52 -10.70
C LEU A 13 3.96 -1.80 -10.01
N ARG A 14 2.68 -2.15 -10.12
CA ARG A 14 2.13 -3.36 -9.50
C ARG A 14 2.84 -4.64 -9.93
N ARG A 15 3.36 -4.67 -11.16
CA ARG A 15 4.08 -5.83 -11.70
C ARG A 15 5.36 -6.12 -10.96
N TYR A 16 5.98 -5.11 -10.33
CA TYR A 16 7.22 -5.33 -9.58
C TYR A 16 7.02 -6.25 -8.37
N LEU A 17 5.77 -6.42 -7.92
CA LEU A 17 5.47 -7.31 -6.80
C LEU A 17 5.63 -8.80 -7.14
N ASP A 18 5.83 -9.15 -8.41
CA ASP A 18 6.19 -10.54 -8.78
C ASP A 18 7.64 -10.87 -8.43
N ARG A 19 8.47 -9.86 -8.12
CA ARG A 19 9.85 -10.05 -7.69
C ARG A 19 9.89 -10.23 -6.18
N GLY A 20 10.44 -11.35 -5.73
CA GLY A 20 10.48 -11.70 -4.30
C GLY A 20 11.10 -10.63 -3.43
N GLU A 21 12.19 -10.02 -3.89
CA GLU A 21 12.88 -8.95 -3.16
C GLU A 21 12.00 -7.71 -2.99
N VAL A 22 11.31 -7.29 -4.04
CA VAL A 22 10.40 -6.13 -4.00
C VAL A 22 9.20 -6.44 -3.12
N LEU A 23 8.63 -7.62 -3.27
CA LEU A 23 7.48 -8.05 -2.47
C LEU A 23 7.82 -8.05 -0.98
N GLN A 24 8.95 -8.65 -0.61
CA GLN A 24 9.38 -8.71 0.80
C GLN A 24 9.60 -7.31 1.36
N ALA A 25 10.28 -6.44 0.61
CA ALA A 25 10.54 -5.07 1.06
C ALA A 25 9.23 -4.27 1.20
N THR A 26 8.26 -4.51 0.30
CA THR A 26 6.95 -3.83 0.37
C THR A 26 6.18 -4.30 1.59
N MET A 27 6.20 -5.60 1.90
CA MET A 27 5.57 -6.13 3.11
C MET A 27 6.20 -5.54 4.37
N ASP A 28 7.53 -5.44 4.41
CA ASP A 28 8.24 -4.84 5.54
C ASP A 28 7.87 -3.35 5.70
N GLN A 29 7.73 -2.63 4.58
CA GLN A 29 7.31 -1.23 4.60
C GLN A 29 5.88 -1.09 5.15
N LEU A 30 4.96 -1.97 4.72
CA LEU A 30 3.59 -1.98 5.23
C LEU A 30 3.55 -2.26 6.74
N ARG A 31 4.34 -3.23 7.21
CA ARG A 31 4.42 -3.54 8.64
C ARG A 31 4.89 -2.34 9.45
N LYS A 32 5.88 -1.64 8.94
CA LYS A 32 6.42 -0.45 9.60
C LYS A 32 5.40 0.69 9.63
N ASP A 33 4.85 1.04 8.47
CA ASP A 33 3.97 2.20 8.35
C ASP A 33 2.64 2.01 9.07
N LEU A 34 2.12 0.78 9.08
CA LEU A 34 0.86 0.46 9.73
C LEU A 34 1.03 -0.08 11.14
N ALA A 35 2.27 -0.16 11.63
CA ALA A 35 2.60 -0.68 12.96
C ALA A 35 2.03 -2.09 13.19
N LEU A 36 2.25 -2.98 12.22
CA LEU A 36 1.69 -4.34 12.24
C LEU A 36 2.54 -5.31 13.03
N GLN A 37 1.87 -6.29 13.64
CA GLN A 37 2.55 -7.48 14.11
C GLN A 37 2.92 -8.36 12.91
N PRO A 38 3.96 -9.21 13.02
CA PRO A 38 4.37 -10.07 11.89
C PRO A 38 3.23 -10.91 11.33
N ALA A 39 2.33 -11.41 12.18
CA ALA A 39 1.22 -12.26 11.76
C ALA A 39 0.08 -11.51 11.05
N ASP A 40 0.06 -10.18 11.13
CA ASP A 40 -1.00 -9.39 10.50
C ASP A 40 -0.89 -9.35 8.97
N LEU A 41 0.27 -9.70 8.43
CA LEU A 41 0.51 -9.65 7.00
C LEU A 41 1.33 -10.88 6.60
N VAL A 42 0.79 -11.69 5.72
CA VAL A 42 1.43 -12.91 5.24
C VAL A 42 1.75 -12.81 3.75
N ALA A 43 2.76 -13.54 3.31
CA ALA A 43 3.17 -13.52 1.92
C ALA A 43 2.03 -13.98 1.00
N PRO A 44 1.80 -13.28 -0.12
CA PRO A 44 0.80 -13.72 -1.10
C PRO A 44 1.11 -15.13 -1.62
N LEU A 45 0.06 -15.90 -1.85
CA LEU A 45 0.16 -17.25 -2.38
C LEU A 45 0.47 -17.23 -3.88
N ASP A 46 -0.07 -16.24 -4.59
CA ASP A 46 0.13 -16.09 -6.03
C ASP A 46 0.87 -14.78 -6.31
N PRO A 47 2.15 -14.85 -6.72
CA PRO A 47 2.93 -13.65 -7.02
C PRO A 47 2.30 -12.77 -8.10
N LEU A 48 1.57 -13.35 -9.05
CA LEU A 48 0.92 -12.59 -10.11
C LEU A 48 -0.30 -11.83 -9.61
N ASN A 49 -0.81 -12.19 -8.43
CA ASN A 49 -1.94 -11.53 -7.79
C ASN A 49 -1.54 -10.87 -6.47
N ALA A 50 -0.25 -10.60 -6.29
CA ALA A 50 0.29 -10.12 -5.02
C ALA A 50 -0.34 -8.82 -4.57
N PHE A 51 -0.53 -7.87 -5.49
CA PHE A 51 -1.13 -6.57 -5.14
C PHE A 51 -2.51 -6.75 -4.51
N GLU A 52 -3.37 -7.53 -5.17
CA GLU A 52 -4.74 -7.74 -4.69
C GLU A 52 -4.77 -8.53 -3.38
N GLU A 53 -3.88 -9.49 -3.20
CA GLU A 53 -3.78 -10.23 -1.95
C GLU A 53 -3.32 -9.33 -0.80
N LEU A 54 -2.35 -8.45 -1.03
CA LEU A 54 -1.91 -7.48 -0.02
C LEU A 54 -3.01 -6.48 0.29
N ARG A 55 -3.70 -5.98 -0.73
CA ARG A 55 -4.81 -5.06 -0.54
C ARG A 55 -5.89 -5.69 0.35
N ALA A 56 -6.25 -6.93 0.07
CA ALA A 56 -7.25 -7.65 0.86
C ALA A 56 -6.85 -7.80 2.33
N GLN A 57 -5.55 -7.98 2.61
CA GLN A 57 -5.04 -8.07 3.97
C GLN A 57 -4.99 -6.71 4.68
N VAL A 58 -4.81 -5.64 3.94
CA VAL A 58 -4.74 -4.28 4.51
C VAL A 58 -6.13 -3.76 4.90
N VAL A 59 -7.18 -4.16 4.17
CA VAL A 59 -8.55 -3.70 4.46
C VAL A 59 -8.94 -3.89 5.93
N PRO A 60 -8.83 -5.09 6.54
CA PRO A 60 -9.21 -5.26 7.94
C PRO A 60 -8.33 -4.45 8.91
N VAL A 61 -7.08 -4.20 8.56
CA VAL A 61 -6.20 -3.35 9.36
C VAL A 61 -6.74 -1.92 9.40
N LEU A 62 -7.15 -1.39 8.26
CA LEU A 62 -7.69 -0.03 8.19
C LEU A 62 -9.01 0.10 8.94
N HIS A 63 -9.87 -0.92 8.85
CA HIS A 63 -11.11 -0.96 9.63
C HIS A 63 -10.82 -0.95 11.12
N ARG A 64 -9.86 -1.75 11.56
CA ARG A 64 -9.48 -1.81 12.97
C ARG A 64 -8.98 -0.46 13.47
N LEU A 65 -8.12 0.20 12.70
CA LEU A 65 -7.60 1.52 13.05
C LEU A 65 -8.73 2.55 13.14
N SER A 66 -9.64 2.55 12.17
CA SER A 66 -10.78 3.46 12.15
C SER A 66 -11.70 3.22 13.34
N ASP A 67 -11.95 1.96 13.70
CA ASP A 67 -12.81 1.61 14.81
C ASP A 67 -12.19 2.01 16.15
N GLN A 68 -10.88 1.94 16.28
CA GLN A 68 -10.17 2.33 17.51
C GLN A 68 -10.08 3.84 17.67
N GLY A 69 -10.19 4.60 16.59
CA GLY A 69 -10.17 6.05 16.62
C GLY A 69 -9.74 6.65 15.30
N GLU A 70 -10.46 7.69 14.87
CA GLU A 70 -10.16 8.38 13.62
C GLU A 70 -8.71 8.89 13.56
N HIS A 71 -8.19 9.37 14.70
CA HIS A 71 -6.83 9.87 14.79
C HIS A 71 -5.78 8.78 14.53
N LEU A 72 -6.11 7.51 14.83
CA LEU A 72 -5.20 6.39 14.57
C LEU A 72 -5.12 6.10 13.07
N LEU A 73 -6.25 6.14 12.37
CA LEU A 73 -6.26 5.99 10.92
C LEU A 73 -5.50 7.14 10.25
N LYS A 74 -5.76 8.38 10.66
CA LYS A 74 -5.07 9.54 10.10
C LYS A 74 -3.56 9.49 10.37
N GLY A 75 -3.16 9.06 11.57
CA GLY A 75 -1.75 8.89 11.91
C GLY A 75 -1.06 7.85 11.04
N ALA A 76 -1.73 6.72 10.80
CA ALA A 76 -1.22 5.69 9.90
C ALA A 76 -1.06 6.23 8.47
N MET A 77 -2.03 6.98 7.97
CA MET A 77 -1.97 7.56 6.64
C MET A 77 -0.83 8.58 6.52
N TYR A 78 -0.58 9.33 7.58
CA TYR A 78 0.56 10.23 7.64
C TYR A 78 1.89 9.46 7.47
N ARG A 79 2.05 8.32 8.16
CA ARG A 79 3.24 7.49 8.03
C ARG A 79 3.39 6.86 6.63
N VAL A 80 2.26 6.54 6.00
CA VAL A 80 2.23 6.00 4.63
C VAL A 80 2.51 7.09 3.59
N ASP A 81 2.43 8.36 3.96
CA ASP A 81 2.50 9.53 3.07
C ASP A 81 1.25 9.69 2.20
N ILE A 82 0.09 9.45 2.78
CA ILE A 82 -1.19 9.75 2.14
C ILE A 82 -1.78 10.97 2.82
N ALA A 83 -1.85 12.08 2.09
CA ALA A 83 -2.38 13.34 2.60
C ALA A 83 -3.88 13.23 2.85
N GLU A 84 -4.38 14.02 3.81
CA GLU A 84 -5.79 13.97 4.19
C GLU A 84 -6.77 14.19 3.02
N PRO A 85 -6.53 15.14 2.08
CA PRO A 85 -7.42 15.24 0.91
C PRO A 85 -7.46 13.97 0.06
N HIS A 86 -6.33 13.29 -0.07
CA HIS A 86 -6.25 12.02 -0.81
C HIS A 86 -7.03 10.93 -0.07
N LEU A 87 -6.90 10.88 1.27
CA LEU A 87 -7.66 9.96 2.10
C LEU A 87 -9.17 10.16 1.87
N ARG A 88 -9.64 11.41 1.92
CA ARG A 88 -11.06 11.72 1.70
C ARG A 88 -11.53 11.30 0.32
N ARG A 89 -10.72 11.53 -0.71
CA ARG A 89 -11.07 11.12 -2.09
C ARG A 89 -11.17 9.61 -2.22
N ALA A 90 -10.24 8.88 -1.63
CA ALA A 90 -10.26 7.41 -1.66
C ALA A 90 -11.51 6.86 -0.98
N MET A 91 -11.86 7.41 0.19
CA MET A 91 -13.05 6.99 0.91
C MET A 91 -14.33 7.31 0.13
N ALA A 92 -14.39 8.45 -0.54
CA ALA A 92 -15.53 8.83 -1.38
C ALA A 92 -15.63 7.95 -2.62
N ALA A 93 -14.49 7.52 -3.17
CA ALA A 93 -14.45 6.73 -4.40
C ALA A 93 -14.87 5.28 -4.21
N GLY A 94 -14.68 4.71 -3.02
CA GLY A 94 -15.05 3.31 -2.80
C GLY A 94 -14.75 2.80 -1.40
N GLY A 95 -14.35 3.67 -0.49
CA GLY A 95 -14.13 3.31 0.91
C GLY A 95 -12.83 2.57 1.18
N MET A 96 -12.85 1.71 2.20
CA MET A 96 -11.63 1.03 2.66
C MET A 96 -10.91 0.20 1.60
N PRO A 97 -11.58 -0.51 0.70
CA PRO A 97 -10.85 -1.24 -0.36
C PRO A 97 -10.04 -0.34 -1.27
N VAL A 98 -10.56 0.84 -1.62
CA VAL A 98 -9.83 1.81 -2.43
C VAL A 98 -8.65 2.38 -1.65
N LEU A 99 -8.88 2.75 -0.39
CA LEU A 99 -7.82 3.25 0.46
C LEU A 99 -6.71 2.21 0.66
N ALA A 100 -7.08 0.96 0.88
CA ALA A 100 -6.11 -0.14 1.03
C ALA A 100 -5.22 -0.28 -0.22
N GLY A 101 -5.81 -0.15 -1.41
CA GLY A 101 -5.04 -0.16 -2.65
C GLY A 101 -4.04 0.98 -2.72
N GLU A 102 -4.46 2.18 -2.31
CA GLU A 102 -3.57 3.34 -2.26
C GLU A 102 -2.42 3.13 -1.26
N VAL A 103 -2.71 2.51 -0.12
CA VAL A 103 -1.70 2.21 0.90
C VAL A 103 -0.64 1.26 0.36
N VAL A 104 -1.07 0.16 -0.27
CA VAL A 104 -0.14 -0.82 -0.87
C VAL A 104 0.69 -0.17 -1.97
N LEU A 105 0.05 0.60 -2.83
CA LEU A 105 0.74 1.28 -3.93
C LEU A 105 1.79 2.25 -3.40
N ARG A 106 1.46 3.02 -2.36
CA ARG A 106 2.40 3.97 -1.78
C ARG A 106 3.59 3.28 -1.14
N ALA A 107 3.37 2.18 -0.42
CA ALA A 107 4.46 1.37 0.14
C ALA A 107 5.38 0.84 -0.96
N LEU A 108 4.81 0.35 -2.05
CA LEU A 108 5.56 -0.13 -3.21
C LEU A 108 6.39 1.00 -3.82
N GLN A 109 5.82 2.18 -4.01
CA GLN A 109 6.52 3.34 -4.54
C GLN A 109 7.73 3.73 -3.69
N LYS A 110 7.57 3.71 -2.36
CA LYS A 110 8.67 3.99 -1.44
C LYS A 110 9.80 2.98 -1.59
N VAL A 111 9.47 1.71 -1.70
CA VAL A 111 10.44 0.62 -1.87
C VAL A 111 11.20 0.80 -3.18
N LEU A 112 10.48 0.99 -4.28
CA LEU A 112 11.09 1.13 -5.59
C LEU A 112 12.00 2.36 -5.66
N THR A 113 11.59 3.46 -5.03
CA THR A 113 12.40 4.66 -4.97
C THR A 113 13.72 4.40 -4.22
N ARG A 114 13.66 3.74 -3.06
CA ARG A 114 14.87 3.39 -2.31
C ARG A 114 15.80 2.49 -3.11
N MET A 115 15.24 1.46 -3.74
CA MET A 115 16.04 0.52 -4.53
C MET A 115 16.69 1.19 -5.71
N ARG A 116 15.98 2.10 -6.36
CA ARG A 116 16.51 2.89 -7.48
C ARG A 116 17.70 3.75 -7.04
N PHE A 117 17.57 4.45 -5.91
CA PHE A 117 18.65 5.28 -5.38
C PHE A 117 19.83 4.44 -4.88
N ALA A 118 19.59 3.20 -4.50
CA ALA A 118 20.66 2.27 -4.12
C ALA A 118 21.33 1.58 -5.33
N GLY A 119 20.92 1.93 -6.55
CA GLY A 119 21.50 1.36 -7.77
C GLY A 119 21.07 -0.07 -8.04
N ARG A 120 19.88 -0.49 -7.55
CA ARG A 120 19.39 -1.87 -7.67
C ARG A 120 18.44 -2.06 -8.86
N PHE A 121 18.28 -1.01 -9.66
CA PHE A 121 17.51 -1.04 -10.91
C PHE A 121 18.36 -0.50 -12.05
#